data_fbed135ffe0aba2b8e72521799b52763
#
_entry.id   fbed135ffe0aba2b8e72521799b52763
#
_cell.length_a   1.000
_cell.length_b   1.000
_cell.length_c   1.000
_cell.angle_alpha   90.00
_cell.angle_beta   90.00
_cell.angle_gamma   90.00
#
_symmetry.space_group_name_H-M   'P 1'
#
loop_
_entity.id
_entity.type
_entity.pdbx_description
1 polymer ?
#
loop_
_entity_poly.entity_id
_entity_poly.type
_entity_poly.pdbx_seq_one_letter_code
_entity_poly.pdbx_strand_id
1 'polypeptide(L)'
;MQALHERFAFIAVWDDHEFTDDAWQDAQTYDGSTNADGTDLHQSSRRRNANQAWFEFMPADVSFDAADSSFQNIRIYRDFQFGKLMQLVMTDQRLYRSDHIIPESSINPATGKPLGRIGSRYLVPQQTLAAVEAQKIAGATAAGQAPLSGVSILGNTQRQWWMDKMKAATSTWKLWGNEVSLLRMGMNGIDAIATLLALNAVPTVAAQVGTTAGSTGGNVALAGAIVAAAIAGAAAGTAQMGAVAIMTAALSGGTAQAQAGAGVAAGLTVTQAGLAVAVYAAVTTAAAGGAAATVQAGAAAQTIAFGYIKQDVQANGAASSFVAASGKQEALAPFFARFLLNCDQWDGYNGERKALIAHLKSNNIGNVVALTGDIHAFFAGTVNDDFDAAGGGTPVMVDLVSAGISSDSFFSYLRDAASALGDIGTLVSYPLAIPVPGVGTVSLNFNLLDYTMGKAAPTLAQLLEQLRVQLRGALAAKGVAEGALDATVTAVMAGLQASSDFNTSLLALAQQLAALGNNGWIKHLNTDAQGYTLVTLTPGRLVAQFRQVNKLVGTSAPATLVARTTTATVTAGVAAVVVS
;
A
#
# COMPACT_ATOMS: atom_id res chain seq x y z
N MET A 1 -18.57 -9.04 -23.21
CA MET A 1 -19.51 -9.49 -22.17
C MET A 1 -20.53 -10.49 -22.72
N GLN A 2 -21.34 -10.18 -23.75
CA GLN A 2 -22.39 -11.08 -24.27
C GLN A 2 -21.88 -12.51 -24.52
N ALA A 3 -20.78 -12.70 -25.23
CA ALA A 3 -20.20 -14.02 -25.50
C ALA A 3 -19.77 -14.81 -24.25
N LEU A 4 -19.49 -14.13 -23.15
CA LEU A 4 -19.23 -14.78 -21.86
C LEU A 4 -20.52 -15.24 -21.19
N HIS A 5 -21.56 -14.39 -21.17
CA HIS A 5 -22.87 -14.76 -20.62
C HIS A 5 -23.53 -15.92 -21.38
N GLU A 6 -23.26 -16.06 -22.69
CA GLU A 6 -23.74 -17.18 -23.49
C GLU A 6 -23.08 -18.53 -23.13
N ARG A 7 -21.90 -18.51 -22.52
CA ARG A 7 -21.06 -19.71 -22.31
C ARG A 7 -20.87 -20.12 -20.86
N PHE A 8 -21.00 -19.18 -19.95
CA PHE A 8 -20.66 -19.39 -18.54
C PHE A 8 -21.80 -18.91 -17.63
N ALA A 9 -22.01 -19.63 -16.54
CA ALA A 9 -22.87 -19.17 -15.46
C ALA A 9 -22.17 -18.03 -14.71
N PHE A 10 -22.95 -17.01 -14.34
CA PHE A 10 -22.51 -15.88 -13.57
C PHE A 10 -23.15 -15.88 -12.19
N ILE A 11 -22.36 -15.60 -11.15
CA ILE A 11 -22.85 -15.27 -9.82
C ILE A 11 -22.43 -13.81 -9.60
N ALA A 12 -23.38 -12.90 -9.76
CA ALA A 12 -23.15 -11.48 -9.72
C ALA A 12 -23.57 -10.88 -8.37
N VAL A 13 -22.90 -9.86 -7.95
CA VAL A 13 -23.26 -8.92 -6.90
C VAL A 13 -23.02 -7.52 -7.47
N TRP A 14 -23.74 -6.52 -7.00
CA TRP A 14 -23.42 -5.14 -7.32
C TRP A 14 -22.24 -4.62 -6.48
N ASP A 15 -21.78 -3.43 -6.79
CA ASP A 15 -20.94 -2.62 -5.93
C ASP A 15 -21.62 -1.24 -5.72
N ASP A 16 -20.91 -0.14 -5.83
CA ASP A 16 -21.40 1.21 -5.56
C ASP A 16 -21.97 1.90 -6.81
N HIS A 17 -21.27 1.79 -7.95
CA HIS A 17 -21.60 2.52 -9.18
C HIS A 17 -22.91 2.13 -9.86
N GLU A 18 -23.56 1.05 -9.44
CA GLU A 18 -24.94 0.77 -9.80
C GLU A 18 -25.92 1.82 -9.24
N PHE A 19 -25.47 2.59 -8.24
CA PHE A 19 -26.23 3.67 -7.65
C PHE A 19 -25.47 5.00 -7.61
N THR A 20 -24.35 5.07 -6.86
CA THR A 20 -23.45 6.23 -6.77
C THR A 20 -22.14 5.82 -6.10
N ASP A 21 -21.04 6.52 -6.41
CA ASP A 21 -19.69 6.30 -5.90
C ASP A 21 -19.69 6.20 -4.36
N ASP A 22 -19.06 5.17 -3.79
CA ASP A 22 -19.01 4.83 -2.36
C ASP A 22 -20.39 4.79 -1.67
N ALA A 23 -21.45 4.39 -2.39
CA ALA A 23 -22.83 4.39 -1.86
C ALA A 23 -23.00 3.56 -0.60
N TRP A 24 -23.85 4.07 0.31
CA TRP A 24 -24.37 3.32 1.44
C TRP A 24 -25.89 3.50 1.52
N GLN A 25 -26.63 2.39 1.66
CA GLN A 25 -28.09 2.36 1.64
C GLN A 25 -28.66 3.12 0.42
N ASP A 26 -29.44 4.17 0.64
CA ASP A 26 -29.98 5.06 -0.38
C ASP A 26 -29.34 6.46 -0.37
N ALA A 27 -28.22 6.60 0.32
CA ALA A 27 -27.49 7.86 0.38
C ALA A 27 -26.71 8.09 -0.90
N GLN A 28 -26.83 9.29 -1.43
CA GLN A 28 -26.13 9.78 -2.61
C GLN A 28 -24.86 10.48 -2.17
N THR A 29 -23.71 9.94 -2.58
CA THR A 29 -22.39 10.40 -2.19
C THR A 29 -21.68 11.04 -3.39
N TYR A 30 -20.68 11.89 -3.16
CA TYR A 30 -19.75 12.50 -4.14
C TYR A 30 -20.32 13.26 -5.34
N ASP A 31 -21.61 13.44 -5.44
CA ASP A 31 -22.21 14.18 -6.56
C ASP A 31 -22.50 15.66 -6.26
N GLY A 32 -22.01 16.16 -5.12
CA GLY A 32 -22.21 17.54 -4.68
C GLY A 32 -23.58 17.85 -4.10
N SER A 33 -24.44 16.85 -3.93
CA SER A 33 -25.78 16.99 -3.36
C SER A 33 -25.78 16.54 -1.90
N THR A 34 -25.56 17.49 -1.00
CA THR A 34 -25.71 17.29 0.45
C THR A 34 -26.89 18.08 0.97
N ASN A 35 -27.42 17.66 2.11
CA ASN A 35 -28.36 18.47 2.90
C ASN A 35 -27.69 19.75 3.39
N ALA A 36 -28.48 20.73 3.84
CA ALA A 36 -27.98 22.01 4.36
C ALA A 36 -27.03 21.87 5.57
N ASP A 37 -27.10 20.75 6.28
CA ASP A 37 -26.25 20.41 7.43
C ASP A 37 -24.98 19.63 7.04
N GLY A 38 -24.78 19.38 5.73
CA GLY A 38 -23.62 18.64 5.21
C GLY A 38 -23.74 17.12 5.26
N THR A 39 -24.90 16.57 5.65
CA THR A 39 -25.15 15.13 5.58
C THR A 39 -25.50 14.69 4.16
N ASP A 40 -25.32 13.41 3.85
CA ASP A 40 -25.64 12.84 2.55
C ASP A 40 -27.15 12.92 2.26
N LEU A 41 -27.50 13.12 1.00
CA LEU A 41 -28.87 13.20 0.54
C LEU A 41 -29.43 11.80 0.30
N HIS A 42 -30.45 11.41 1.07
CA HIS A 42 -31.14 10.15 0.87
C HIS A 42 -32.09 10.17 -0.34
N GLN A 43 -31.96 9.22 -1.24
CA GLN A 43 -32.68 9.11 -2.52
C GLN A 43 -33.39 7.77 -2.67
N SER A 44 -34.33 7.44 -1.75
CA SER A 44 -34.98 6.13 -1.70
C SER A 44 -35.67 5.73 -3.02
N SER A 45 -36.31 6.67 -3.70
CA SER A 45 -36.94 6.39 -5.00
C SER A 45 -35.92 6.07 -6.08
N ARG A 46 -34.79 6.81 -6.13
CA ARG A 46 -33.70 6.56 -7.09
C ARG A 46 -33.04 5.19 -6.80
N ARG A 47 -32.79 4.87 -5.52
CA ARG A 47 -32.24 3.56 -5.14
C ARG A 47 -33.17 2.42 -5.52
N ARG A 48 -34.48 2.54 -5.31
CA ARG A 48 -35.46 1.54 -5.75
C ARG A 48 -35.45 1.34 -7.27
N ASN A 49 -35.33 2.41 -8.05
CA ASN A 49 -35.21 2.31 -9.50
C ASN A 49 -33.93 1.59 -9.93
N ALA A 50 -32.80 1.86 -9.27
CA ALA A 50 -31.55 1.14 -9.49
C ALA A 50 -31.68 -0.36 -9.13
N ASN A 51 -32.31 -0.68 -8.01
CA ASN A 51 -32.59 -2.05 -7.59
C ASN A 51 -33.47 -2.79 -8.62
N GLN A 52 -34.51 -2.12 -9.13
CA GLN A 52 -35.37 -2.68 -10.18
C GLN A 52 -34.59 -2.92 -11.47
N ALA A 53 -33.82 -1.94 -11.93
CA ALA A 53 -33.01 -2.08 -13.14
C ALA A 53 -32.01 -3.26 -12.99
N TRP A 54 -31.33 -3.37 -11.85
CA TRP A 54 -30.42 -4.48 -11.58
C TRP A 54 -31.16 -5.81 -11.62
N PHE A 55 -32.34 -5.92 -10.98
CA PHE A 55 -33.16 -7.13 -10.99
C PHE A 55 -33.59 -7.53 -12.41
N GLU A 56 -33.98 -6.57 -13.24
CA GLU A 56 -34.48 -6.82 -14.60
C GLU A 56 -33.35 -7.21 -15.58
N PHE A 57 -32.15 -6.64 -15.41
CA PHE A 57 -31.05 -6.80 -16.38
C PHE A 57 -29.94 -7.78 -15.94
N MET A 58 -29.86 -8.09 -14.64
CA MET A 58 -28.91 -9.09 -14.15
C MET A 58 -29.58 -10.44 -14.00
N PRO A 59 -29.08 -11.49 -14.68
CA PRO A 59 -29.66 -12.84 -14.62
C PRO A 59 -29.31 -13.53 -13.30
N ALA A 60 -29.89 -13.08 -12.20
CA ALA A 60 -29.63 -13.56 -10.84
C ALA A 60 -30.92 -13.99 -10.15
N ASP A 61 -30.88 -15.15 -9.47
CA ASP A 61 -31.98 -15.61 -8.62
C ASP A 61 -31.88 -14.87 -7.27
N VAL A 62 -32.64 -13.77 -7.15
CA VAL A 62 -32.68 -12.89 -5.98
C VAL A 62 -34.11 -12.55 -5.59
N SER A 63 -34.32 -12.15 -4.35
CA SER A 63 -35.64 -11.73 -3.85
C SER A 63 -35.85 -10.25 -4.15
N PHE A 64 -36.89 -9.92 -4.93
CA PHE A 64 -37.30 -8.56 -5.25
C PHE A 64 -38.79 -8.38 -4.99
N ASP A 65 -39.17 -7.31 -4.26
CA ASP A 65 -40.56 -6.96 -3.97
C ASP A 65 -40.86 -5.55 -4.51
N ALA A 66 -41.61 -5.49 -5.62
CA ALA A 66 -42.03 -4.23 -6.22
C ALA A 66 -43.03 -3.44 -5.33
N ALA A 67 -43.75 -4.11 -4.43
CA ALA A 67 -44.74 -3.51 -3.54
C ALA A 67 -44.10 -2.90 -2.28
N ASP A 68 -42.88 -3.32 -1.92
CA ASP A 68 -42.14 -2.72 -0.82
C ASP A 68 -41.69 -1.29 -1.19
N SER A 69 -42.17 -0.31 -0.43
CA SER A 69 -41.85 1.10 -0.63
C SER A 69 -40.50 1.54 -0.06
N SER A 70 -39.83 0.66 0.70
CA SER A 70 -38.48 0.93 1.21
C SER A 70 -37.42 0.79 0.13
N PHE A 71 -36.24 1.37 0.38
CA PHE A 71 -35.08 1.18 -0.49
C PHE A 71 -34.47 -0.24 -0.38
N GLN A 72 -34.91 -1.03 0.60
CA GLN A 72 -34.48 -2.43 0.80
C GLN A 72 -35.41 -3.45 0.13
N ASN A 73 -36.08 -3.07 -0.94
CA ASN A 73 -37.03 -3.89 -1.70
C ASN A 73 -36.39 -5.02 -2.51
N ILE A 74 -35.12 -5.26 -2.35
CA ILE A 74 -34.34 -6.34 -2.97
C ILE A 74 -33.39 -6.96 -1.96
N ARG A 75 -33.15 -8.27 -2.07
CA ARG A 75 -32.14 -8.96 -1.29
C ARG A 75 -31.24 -9.78 -2.21
N ILE A 76 -30.00 -9.34 -2.39
CA ILE A 76 -29.04 -10.00 -3.27
C ILE A 76 -28.04 -10.90 -2.52
N TYR A 77 -27.84 -10.74 -1.22
CA TYR A 77 -26.97 -11.62 -0.46
C TYR A 77 -27.56 -13.03 -0.38
N ARG A 78 -26.75 -14.03 -0.71
CA ARG A 78 -27.18 -15.43 -0.87
C ARG A 78 -26.01 -16.38 -0.77
N ASP A 79 -26.26 -17.69 -0.71
CA ASP A 79 -25.23 -18.70 -0.68
C ASP A 79 -25.46 -19.83 -1.67
N PHE A 80 -24.38 -20.47 -2.08
CA PHE A 80 -24.38 -21.57 -3.03
C PHE A 80 -23.51 -22.71 -2.50
N GLN A 81 -24.05 -23.94 -2.58
CA GLN A 81 -23.34 -25.15 -2.19
C GLN A 81 -22.87 -25.91 -3.44
N PHE A 82 -21.58 -26.14 -3.57
CA PHE A 82 -20.98 -26.93 -4.65
C PHE A 82 -20.46 -28.27 -4.09
N GLY A 83 -21.35 -29.20 -3.92
CA GLY A 83 -21.07 -30.49 -3.31
C GLY A 83 -20.43 -30.37 -1.93
N LYS A 84 -19.44 -31.22 -1.65
CA LYS A 84 -18.64 -31.16 -0.41
C LYS A 84 -17.39 -30.28 -0.56
N LEU A 85 -17.12 -29.76 -1.75
CA LEU A 85 -15.89 -29.04 -2.02
C LEU A 85 -15.93 -27.60 -1.50
N MET A 86 -16.98 -26.86 -1.85
CA MET A 86 -17.07 -25.46 -1.42
C MET A 86 -18.49 -25.00 -1.15
N GLN A 87 -18.62 -24.04 -0.26
CA GLN A 87 -19.76 -23.16 -0.11
C GLN A 87 -19.32 -21.74 -0.44
N LEU A 88 -20.05 -21.06 -1.32
CA LEU A 88 -19.86 -19.66 -1.66
C LEU A 88 -20.94 -18.84 -0.95
N VAL A 89 -20.52 -17.91 -0.11
CA VAL A 89 -21.40 -16.98 0.63
C VAL A 89 -21.17 -15.59 0.05
N MET A 90 -22.17 -15.08 -0.67
CA MET A 90 -22.15 -13.75 -1.29
C MET A 90 -22.80 -12.74 -0.36
N THR A 91 -22.15 -11.63 -0.08
CA THR A 91 -22.68 -10.53 0.73
C THR A 91 -23.05 -9.32 -0.14
N ASP A 92 -23.84 -8.43 0.42
CA ASP A 92 -24.18 -7.12 -0.10
C ASP A 92 -23.61 -6.08 0.88
N GLN A 93 -22.62 -5.34 0.44
CA GLN A 93 -21.88 -4.42 1.29
C GLN A 93 -22.27 -2.95 1.04
N ARG A 94 -23.35 -2.70 0.29
CA ARG A 94 -23.83 -1.35 -0.03
C ARG A 94 -25.22 -1.08 0.55
N LEU A 95 -26.20 -1.99 0.35
CA LEU A 95 -27.58 -1.71 0.72
C LEU A 95 -27.86 -1.72 2.24
N TYR A 96 -27.02 -2.42 3.01
CA TYR A 96 -27.23 -2.62 4.45
C TYR A 96 -26.19 -1.92 5.33
N ARG A 97 -25.16 -1.31 4.72
CA ARG A 97 -24.07 -0.69 5.48
C ARG A 97 -24.56 0.61 6.16
N SER A 98 -23.99 0.91 7.31
CA SER A 98 -24.13 2.21 7.94
C SER A 98 -23.36 3.28 7.16
N ASP A 99 -23.66 4.54 7.40
CA ASP A 99 -22.81 5.64 6.95
C ASP A 99 -21.33 5.36 7.28
N HIS A 100 -20.45 5.89 6.47
CA HIS A 100 -19.01 5.85 6.69
C HIS A 100 -18.66 6.38 8.08
N ILE A 101 -17.64 5.78 8.69
CA ILE A 101 -17.14 6.26 9.98
C ILE A 101 -16.61 7.69 9.83
N ILE A 102 -15.98 7.99 8.68
CA ILE A 102 -15.61 9.34 8.27
C ILE A 102 -16.40 9.68 7.01
N PRO A 103 -17.54 10.37 7.12
CA PRO A 103 -18.30 10.88 5.97
C PRO A 103 -17.46 11.83 5.10
N GLU A 104 -17.77 11.93 3.79
CA GLU A 104 -17.00 12.76 2.86
C GLU A 104 -17.00 14.24 3.19
N SER A 105 -18.06 14.75 3.81
CA SER A 105 -18.15 16.14 4.29
C SER A 105 -17.38 16.42 5.58
N SER A 106 -16.78 15.38 6.19
CA SER A 106 -16.11 15.50 7.48
C SER A 106 -14.88 16.38 7.42
N ILE A 107 -14.85 17.41 8.23
CA ILE A 107 -13.72 18.32 8.39
C ILE A 107 -13.16 18.24 9.81
N ASN A 108 -11.86 18.49 9.93
CA ASN A 108 -11.23 18.71 11.22
C ASN A 108 -11.62 20.10 11.74
N PRO A 109 -12.32 20.21 12.87
CA PRO A 109 -12.82 21.50 13.39
C PRO A 109 -11.69 22.48 13.76
N ALA A 110 -10.49 21.96 14.07
CA ALA A 110 -9.34 22.81 14.41
C ALA A 110 -8.66 23.41 13.19
N THR A 111 -8.74 22.77 12.02
CA THR A 111 -8.02 23.20 10.82
C THR A 111 -8.93 23.62 9.67
N GLY A 112 -10.21 23.30 9.71
CA GLY A 112 -11.17 23.51 8.62
C GLY A 112 -10.88 22.69 7.35
N LYS A 113 -10.03 21.67 7.44
CA LYS A 113 -9.63 20.79 6.30
C LYS A 113 -10.25 19.41 6.45
N PRO A 114 -10.38 18.62 5.36
CA PRO A 114 -10.81 17.23 5.43
C PRO A 114 -9.99 16.41 6.44
N LEU A 115 -10.60 15.41 7.07
CA LEU A 115 -9.93 14.55 8.07
C LEU A 115 -8.83 13.69 7.44
N GLY A 116 -9.06 13.15 6.24
CA GLY A 116 -8.04 12.49 5.46
C GLY A 116 -7.07 13.48 4.80
N ARG A 117 -5.94 13.01 4.36
CA ARG A 117 -4.94 13.83 3.65
C ARG A 117 -5.24 13.95 2.16
N ILE A 118 -6.01 13.02 1.63
CA ILE A 118 -6.57 13.04 0.28
C ILE A 118 -8.09 12.90 0.45
N GLY A 119 -8.81 14.01 0.50
CA GLY A 119 -10.23 14.00 0.85
C GLY A 119 -10.47 13.52 2.29
N SER A 120 -11.68 13.12 2.61
CA SER A 120 -12.05 12.73 3.98
C SER A 120 -11.67 11.29 4.32
N ARG A 121 -11.67 10.37 3.36
CA ARG A 121 -11.54 8.91 3.59
C ARG A 121 -10.21 8.29 3.17
N TYR A 122 -9.32 9.04 2.51
CA TYR A 122 -8.00 8.56 2.12
C TYR A 122 -6.89 9.16 2.97
N LEU A 123 -5.90 8.34 3.31
CA LEU A 123 -4.80 8.69 4.22
C LEU A 123 -5.33 9.30 5.54
N VAL A 124 -6.26 8.59 6.17
CA VAL A 124 -6.86 9.00 7.45
C VAL A 124 -5.93 8.60 8.58
N PRO A 125 -5.61 9.52 9.53
CA PRO A 125 -4.84 9.14 10.71
C PRO A 125 -5.55 8.03 11.50
N GLN A 126 -4.84 6.91 11.71
CA GLN A 126 -5.40 5.70 12.33
C GLN A 126 -6.02 5.97 13.71
N GLN A 127 -5.37 6.83 14.52
CA GLN A 127 -5.90 7.20 15.83
C GLN A 127 -7.21 7.99 15.74
N THR A 128 -7.35 8.87 14.76
CA THR A 128 -8.59 9.63 14.53
C THR A 128 -9.71 8.68 14.17
N LEU A 129 -9.49 7.76 13.23
CA LEU A 129 -10.50 6.78 12.84
C LEU A 129 -10.93 5.92 14.03
N ALA A 130 -9.98 5.37 14.78
CA ALA A 130 -10.26 4.53 15.94
C ALA A 130 -11.06 5.27 17.02
N ALA A 131 -10.77 6.56 17.25
CA ALA A 131 -11.51 7.39 18.20
C ALA A 131 -12.96 7.63 17.76
N VAL A 132 -13.17 7.93 16.47
CA VAL A 132 -14.52 8.16 15.91
C VAL A 132 -15.33 6.86 15.93
N GLU A 133 -14.72 5.72 15.54
CA GLU A 133 -15.37 4.41 15.61
C GLU A 133 -15.81 4.08 17.04
N ALA A 134 -14.91 4.23 18.00
CA ALA A 134 -15.22 3.99 19.42
C ALA A 134 -16.36 4.90 19.93
N GLN A 135 -16.39 6.16 19.51
CA GLN A 135 -17.46 7.09 19.86
C GLN A 135 -18.83 6.66 19.28
N LYS A 136 -18.86 6.25 17.99
CA LYS A 136 -20.10 5.74 17.35
C LYS A 136 -20.60 4.46 18.06
N ILE A 137 -19.71 3.52 18.41
CA ILE A 137 -20.05 2.29 19.15
C ILE A 137 -20.62 2.63 20.55
N ALA A 138 -19.99 3.54 21.28
CA ALA A 138 -20.47 3.97 22.59
C ALA A 138 -21.84 4.68 22.50
N GLY A 139 -22.04 5.52 21.49
CA GLY A 139 -23.30 6.20 21.20
C GLY A 139 -24.43 5.22 20.89
N ALA A 140 -24.21 4.23 20.05
CA ALA A 140 -25.19 3.19 19.76
C ALA A 140 -25.57 2.40 21.03
N THR A 141 -24.58 2.03 21.84
CA THR A 141 -24.80 1.33 23.11
C THR A 141 -25.62 2.16 24.10
N ALA A 142 -25.31 3.45 24.24
CA ALA A 142 -26.05 4.37 25.11
C ALA A 142 -27.49 4.58 24.65
N ALA A 143 -27.74 4.50 23.33
CA ALA A 143 -29.09 4.55 22.74
C ALA A 143 -29.85 3.20 22.83
N GLY A 144 -29.30 2.16 23.44
CA GLY A 144 -29.92 0.84 23.54
C GLY A 144 -29.91 0.06 22.22
N GLN A 145 -29.10 0.46 21.25
CA GLN A 145 -28.93 -0.23 19.97
C GLN A 145 -27.80 -1.27 20.05
N ALA A 146 -27.73 -2.17 19.05
CA ALA A 146 -26.58 -3.06 18.93
C ALA A 146 -25.29 -2.24 18.75
N PRO A 147 -24.20 -2.54 19.47
CA PRO A 147 -23.00 -1.70 19.48
C PRO A 147 -22.43 -1.38 18.08
N LEU A 148 -22.54 -2.32 17.15
CA LEU A 148 -22.02 -2.18 15.78
C LEU A 148 -23.03 -1.59 14.79
N SER A 149 -24.25 -1.19 15.20
CA SER A 149 -25.27 -0.74 14.26
C SER A 149 -24.88 0.52 13.48
N GLY A 150 -24.07 1.39 14.07
CA GLY A 150 -23.57 2.62 13.43
C GLY A 150 -22.17 2.50 12.79
N VAL A 151 -21.61 1.29 12.78
CA VAL A 151 -20.24 1.00 12.27
C VAL A 151 -20.21 -0.36 11.58
N SER A 152 -21.13 -0.61 10.67
CA SER A 152 -21.35 -1.91 10.04
C SER A 152 -21.41 -1.80 8.53
N ILE A 153 -20.71 -2.68 7.82
CA ILE A 153 -20.84 -2.90 6.38
C ILE A 153 -22.01 -3.82 6.06
N LEU A 154 -22.20 -4.89 6.84
CA LEU A 154 -23.22 -5.90 6.54
C LEU A 154 -24.59 -5.58 7.14
N GLY A 155 -24.67 -4.65 8.08
CA GLY A 155 -25.84 -4.48 8.92
C GLY A 155 -26.07 -5.69 9.86
N ASN A 156 -26.94 -5.53 10.85
CA ASN A 156 -27.10 -6.55 11.90
C ASN A 156 -27.64 -7.89 11.38
N THR A 157 -28.66 -7.83 10.50
CA THR A 157 -29.33 -9.04 9.98
C THR A 157 -28.43 -9.86 9.08
N GLN A 158 -27.79 -9.22 8.11
CA GLN A 158 -26.90 -9.91 7.19
C GLN A 158 -25.63 -10.42 7.89
N ARG A 159 -25.07 -9.64 8.84
CA ARG A 159 -23.93 -10.09 9.66
C ARG A 159 -24.25 -11.37 10.40
N GLN A 160 -25.42 -11.46 11.06
CA GLN A 160 -25.84 -12.69 11.74
C GLN A 160 -26.02 -13.85 10.76
N TRP A 161 -26.70 -13.60 9.63
CA TRP A 161 -26.85 -14.58 8.56
C TRP A 161 -25.51 -15.12 8.05
N TRP A 162 -24.52 -14.23 7.82
CA TRP A 162 -23.19 -14.63 7.39
C TRP A 162 -22.50 -15.51 8.44
N MET A 163 -22.58 -15.13 9.71
CA MET A 163 -22.03 -15.92 10.83
C MET A 163 -22.65 -17.30 10.90
N ASP A 164 -23.96 -17.40 10.75
CA ASP A 164 -24.69 -18.67 10.79
C ASP A 164 -24.33 -19.56 9.59
N LYS A 165 -24.22 -18.96 8.38
CA LYS A 165 -23.81 -19.69 7.17
C LYS A 165 -22.38 -20.22 7.28
N MET A 166 -21.45 -19.42 7.73
CA MET A 166 -20.06 -19.85 7.93
C MET A 166 -19.94 -20.97 8.97
N LYS A 167 -20.70 -20.88 10.05
CA LYS A 167 -20.72 -21.90 11.11
C LYS A 167 -21.37 -23.21 10.66
N ALA A 168 -22.45 -23.15 9.88
CA ALA A 168 -23.15 -24.32 9.39
C ALA A 168 -22.43 -25.01 8.22
N ALA A 169 -21.48 -24.36 7.57
CA ALA A 169 -20.81 -24.86 6.38
C ALA A 169 -19.98 -26.12 6.68
N THR A 170 -20.32 -27.23 6.01
CA THR A 170 -19.61 -28.53 6.12
C THR A 170 -18.64 -28.79 4.97
N SER A 171 -18.63 -27.91 3.95
CA SER A 171 -17.71 -28.01 2.82
C SER A 171 -16.25 -27.80 3.22
N THR A 172 -15.33 -28.33 2.42
CA THR A 172 -13.90 -28.13 2.63
C THR A 172 -13.54 -26.65 2.62
N TRP A 173 -14.01 -25.91 1.60
CA TRP A 173 -13.73 -24.48 1.43
C TRP A 173 -15.00 -23.65 1.70
N LYS A 174 -14.84 -22.51 2.39
CA LYS A 174 -15.84 -21.46 2.54
C LYS A 174 -15.33 -20.26 1.78
N LEU A 175 -15.91 -19.98 0.62
CA LEU A 175 -15.57 -18.79 -0.14
C LEU A 175 -16.54 -17.67 0.23
N TRP A 176 -15.99 -16.52 0.52
CA TRP A 176 -16.76 -15.31 0.79
C TRP A 176 -16.68 -14.38 -0.42
N GLY A 177 -17.77 -14.27 -1.19
CA GLY A 177 -17.93 -13.23 -2.20
C GLY A 177 -18.10 -11.90 -1.50
N ASN A 178 -17.04 -11.15 -1.47
CA ASN A 178 -16.86 -9.92 -0.71
C ASN A 178 -16.62 -8.77 -1.69
N GLU A 179 -17.20 -7.60 -1.44
CA GLU A 179 -17.05 -6.46 -2.34
C GLU A 179 -15.75 -5.71 -2.02
N VAL A 180 -15.63 -5.11 -0.84
CA VAL A 180 -14.50 -4.27 -0.43
C VAL A 180 -13.43 -5.04 0.37
N SER A 181 -12.14 -4.64 0.27
CA SER A 181 -11.03 -5.42 0.83
C SER A 181 -11.02 -5.50 2.35
N LEU A 182 -10.77 -6.72 2.86
CA LEU A 182 -10.58 -7.03 4.29
C LEU A 182 -9.16 -6.75 4.77
N LEU A 183 -8.21 -6.57 3.85
CA LEU A 183 -6.80 -6.38 4.20
C LEU A 183 -6.58 -4.98 4.79
N ARG A 184 -5.86 -4.91 5.91
CA ARG A 184 -5.38 -3.64 6.43
C ARG A 184 -4.39 -3.01 5.46
N MET A 185 -4.64 -1.76 5.09
CA MET A 185 -3.79 -0.95 4.23
C MET A 185 -3.24 0.25 5.01
N GLY A 186 -2.24 -0.03 5.83
CA GLY A 186 -1.61 0.97 6.68
C GLY A 186 -0.36 1.58 6.05
N MET A 187 -0.07 2.83 6.38
CA MET A 187 1.18 3.51 6.08
C MET A 187 1.71 4.22 7.32
N ASN A 188 2.98 3.99 7.65
CA ASN A 188 3.67 4.71 8.70
C ASN A 188 4.31 5.98 8.12
N GLY A 189 3.65 7.11 8.29
CA GLY A 189 4.13 8.40 7.78
C GLY A 189 5.44 8.85 8.42
N ILE A 190 5.69 8.52 9.70
CA ILE A 190 6.95 8.84 10.40
C ILE A 190 8.11 8.16 9.69
N ASP A 191 8.02 6.84 9.48
CA ASP A 191 9.07 6.07 8.81
C ASP A 191 9.25 6.49 7.35
N ALA A 192 8.15 6.80 6.68
CA ALA A 192 8.16 7.27 5.30
C ALA A 192 8.90 8.61 5.15
N ILE A 193 8.56 9.61 5.97
CA ILE A 193 9.23 10.91 5.98
C ILE A 193 10.70 10.74 6.35
N ALA A 194 11.01 9.99 7.40
CA ALA A 194 12.38 9.73 7.81
C ALA A 194 13.22 9.12 6.69
N THR A 195 12.63 8.18 5.92
CA THR A 195 13.27 7.55 4.76
C THR A 195 13.51 8.55 3.63
N LEU A 196 12.52 9.38 3.29
CA LEU A 196 12.66 10.39 2.24
C LEU A 196 13.72 11.45 2.60
N LEU A 197 13.73 11.94 3.84
CA LEU A 197 14.72 12.91 4.29
C LEU A 197 16.13 12.31 4.29
N ALA A 198 16.28 11.05 4.71
CA ALA A 198 17.55 10.34 4.64
C ALA A 198 18.05 10.21 3.19
N LEU A 199 17.18 9.76 2.27
CA LEU A 199 17.51 9.65 0.83
C LEU A 199 17.93 10.99 0.24
N ASN A 200 17.19 12.06 0.54
CA ASN A 200 17.50 13.40 0.05
C ASN A 200 18.81 13.96 0.62
N ALA A 201 19.25 13.50 1.79
CA ALA A 201 20.51 13.91 2.40
C ALA A 201 21.73 13.23 1.76
N VAL A 202 21.58 12.05 1.15
CA VAL A 202 22.72 11.26 0.63
C VAL A 202 23.62 12.06 -0.32
N PRO A 203 23.14 12.76 -1.35
CA PRO A 203 24.02 13.52 -2.25
C PRO A 203 24.83 14.60 -1.53
N THR A 204 24.16 15.36 -0.66
CA THR A 204 24.83 16.44 0.11
C THR A 204 25.89 15.89 1.05
N VAL A 205 25.58 14.83 1.78
CA VAL A 205 26.53 14.18 2.70
C VAL A 205 27.68 13.55 1.91
N ALA A 206 27.44 12.92 0.76
CA ALA A 206 28.52 12.40 -0.08
C ALA A 206 29.48 13.51 -0.56
N ALA A 207 28.94 14.67 -0.96
CA ALA A 207 29.75 15.83 -1.34
C ALA A 207 30.58 16.35 -0.15
N GLN A 208 30.02 16.39 1.06
CA GLN A 208 30.75 16.76 2.27
C GLN A 208 31.90 15.79 2.57
N VAL A 209 31.66 14.48 2.45
CA VAL A 209 32.72 13.46 2.62
C VAL A 209 33.80 13.63 1.58
N GLY A 210 33.45 13.86 0.30
CA GLY A 210 34.42 14.12 -0.76
C GLY A 210 35.27 15.36 -0.50
N THR A 211 34.66 16.47 -0.07
CA THR A 211 35.38 17.69 0.30
C THR A 211 36.32 17.47 1.49
N THR A 212 35.85 16.77 2.53
CA THR A 212 36.65 16.46 3.72
C THR A 212 37.79 15.50 3.36
N ALA A 213 37.61 14.58 2.41
CA ALA A 213 38.66 13.69 1.94
C ALA A 213 39.84 14.47 1.33
N GLY A 214 39.58 15.57 0.63
CA GLY A 214 40.65 16.47 0.15
C GLY A 214 41.55 17.00 1.26
N SER A 215 40.97 17.33 2.41
CA SER A 215 41.75 17.82 3.57
C SER A 215 42.38 16.72 4.43
N THR A 216 42.03 15.47 4.21
CA THR A 216 42.57 14.29 4.91
C THR A 216 43.54 13.47 4.04
N GLY A 217 44.14 14.09 3.03
CA GLY A 217 45.12 13.42 2.14
C GLY A 217 44.49 12.33 1.25
N GLY A 218 43.23 12.45 0.89
CA GLY A 218 42.50 11.47 0.08
C GLY A 218 41.89 10.29 0.86
N ASN A 219 42.02 10.29 2.19
CA ASN A 219 41.46 9.19 3.01
C ASN A 219 39.96 9.35 3.22
N VAL A 220 39.17 8.71 2.34
CA VAL A 220 37.69 8.79 2.38
C VAL A 220 37.11 8.14 3.64
N ALA A 221 37.73 7.10 4.18
CA ALA A 221 37.25 6.46 5.40
C ALA A 221 37.37 7.36 6.63
N LEU A 222 38.54 8.06 6.78
CA LEU A 222 38.72 9.03 7.81
C LEU A 222 37.77 10.22 7.63
N ALA A 223 37.66 10.74 6.41
CA ALA A 223 36.74 11.83 6.08
C ALA A 223 35.30 11.50 6.42
N GLY A 224 34.85 10.31 6.05
CA GLY A 224 33.52 9.79 6.37
C GLY A 224 33.26 9.73 7.88
N ALA A 225 34.20 9.24 8.65
CA ALA A 225 34.09 9.21 10.12
C ALA A 225 34.03 10.60 10.75
N ILE A 226 34.82 11.58 10.24
CA ILE A 226 34.75 12.98 10.68
C ILE A 226 33.36 13.58 10.40
N VAL A 227 32.87 13.43 9.16
CA VAL A 227 31.57 13.97 8.74
C VAL A 227 30.44 13.30 9.57
N ALA A 228 30.53 11.99 9.81
CA ALA A 228 29.57 11.27 10.65
C ALA A 228 29.48 11.83 12.06
N ALA A 229 30.61 12.00 12.73
CA ALA A 229 30.64 12.57 14.07
C ALA A 229 30.12 14.03 14.10
N ALA A 230 30.47 14.84 13.10
CA ALA A 230 30.00 16.22 12.99
C ALA A 230 28.49 16.31 12.75
N ILE A 231 27.92 15.51 11.87
CA ILE A 231 26.46 15.44 11.62
C ILE A 231 25.71 14.95 12.88
N ALA A 232 26.34 14.08 13.68
CA ALA A 232 25.82 13.66 14.98
C ALA A 232 26.07 14.69 16.10
N GLY A 233 26.50 15.89 15.76
CA GLY A 233 26.62 17.04 16.68
C GLY A 233 27.95 17.18 17.40
N ALA A 234 29.03 16.48 17.00
CA ALA A 234 30.36 16.72 17.55
C ALA A 234 30.93 18.06 17.03
N ALA A 235 31.60 18.80 17.91
CA ALA A 235 32.39 19.95 17.49
C ALA A 235 33.51 19.52 16.52
N ALA A 236 33.87 20.39 15.57
CA ALA A 236 34.81 20.05 14.48
C ALA A 236 36.12 19.43 14.99
N GLY A 237 36.75 20.03 16.01
CA GLY A 237 37.96 19.49 16.61
C GLY A 237 37.77 18.11 17.26
N THR A 238 36.68 17.90 17.96
CA THR A 238 36.32 16.62 18.58
C THR A 238 36.03 15.56 17.52
N ALA A 239 35.32 15.92 16.46
CA ALA A 239 35.05 15.02 15.32
C ALA A 239 36.34 14.54 14.68
N GLN A 240 37.30 15.48 14.44
CA GLN A 240 38.63 15.18 13.89
C GLN A 240 39.42 14.22 14.81
N MET A 241 39.57 14.58 16.09
CA MET A 241 40.32 13.77 17.06
C MET A 241 39.73 12.38 17.24
N GLY A 242 38.40 12.30 17.39
CA GLY A 242 37.70 11.03 17.53
C GLY A 242 37.82 10.12 16.31
N ALA A 243 37.68 10.66 15.12
CA ALA A 243 37.83 9.88 13.88
C ALA A 243 39.28 9.38 13.70
N VAL A 244 40.31 10.18 14.04
CA VAL A 244 41.72 9.75 14.02
C VAL A 244 41.96 8.63 15.04
N ALA A 245 41.40 8.73 16.25
CA ALA A 245 41.50 7.68 17.25
C ALA A 245 40.84 6.36 16.79
N ILE A 246 39.65 6.42 16.17
CA ILE A 246 38.97 5.28 15.56
C ILE A 246 39.83 4.64 14.47
N MET A 247 40.37 5.43 13.56
CA MET A 247 41.24 4.93 12.49
C MET A 247 42.49 4.26 13.06
N THR A 248 43.16 4.88 14.05
CA THR A 248 44.35 4.30 14.70
C THR A 248 44.04 2.96 15.34
N ALA A 249 42.92 2.87 16.06
CA ALA A 249 42.47 1.61 16.66
C ALA A 249 42.16 0.54 15.62
N ALA A 250 41.54 0.94 14.51
CA ALA A 250 41.23 0.04 13.38
C ALA A 250 42.51 -0.53 12.72
N LEU A 251 43.48 0.36 12.45
CA LEU A 251 44.78 -0.03 11.85
C LEU A 251 45.61 -0.95 12.79
N SER A 252 45.37 -0.87 14.09
CA SER A 252 45.95 -1.79 15.09
C SER A 252 45.19 -3.11 15.25
N GLY A 253 44.22 -3.40 14.38
CA GLY A 253 43.42 -4.63 14.44
C GLY A 253 42.35 -4.63 15.52
N GLY A 254 41.99 -3.46 16.08
CA GLY A 254 40.95 -3.33 17.10
C GLY A 254 39.56 -3.71 16.61
N THR A 255 38.78 -4.39 17.45
CA THR A 255 37.37 -4.66 17.19
C THR A 255 36.55 -3.34 17.07
N ALA A 256 35.34 -3.41 16.49
CA ALA A 256 34.44 -2.26 16.41
C ALA A 256 34.20 -1.60 17.80
N GLN A 257 34.10 -2.42 18.85
CA GLN A 257 33.95 -1.92 20.23
C GLN A 257 35.20 -1.18 20.72
N ALA A 258 36.40 -1.69 20.42
CA ALA A 258 37.66 -1.02 20.76
C ALA A 258 37.81 0.30 19.99
N GLN A 259 37.45 0.34 18.72
CA GLN A 259 37.42 1.54 17.88
C GLN A 259 36.46 2.59 18.46
N ALA A 260 35.20 2.17 18.80
CA ALA A 260 34.23 3.07 19.45
C ALA A 260 34.76 3.60 20.80
N GLY A 261 35.37 2.73 21.62
CA GLY A 261 36.01 3.12 22.87
C GLY A 261 37.12 4.17 22.68
N ALA A 262 37.96 4.03 21.65
CA ALA A 262 38.96 5.00 21.31
C ALA A 262 38.37 6.37 20.91
N GLY A 263 37.29 6.35 20.12
CA GLY A 263 36.53 7.55 19.77
C GLY A 263 35.95 8.27 20.98
N VAL A 264 35.37 7.51 21.92
CA VAL A 264 34.84 8.06 23.18
C VAL A 264 35.93 8.63 24.04
N ALA A 265 37.08 7.97 24.16
CA ALA A 265 38.23 8.47 24.88
C ALA A 265 38.80 9.80 24.28
N ALA A 266 38.59 10.01 22.98
CA ALA A 266 38.92 11.23 22.27
C ALA A 266 37.83 12.33 22.34
N GLY A 267 36.76 12.12 23.12
CA GLY A 267 35.73 13.12 23.41
C GLY A 267 34.42 12.98 22.64
N LEU A 268 34.27 11.95 21.82
CA LEU A 268 32.97 11.66 21.17
C LEU A 268 31.96 11.06 22.16
N THR A 269 30.68 11.31 21.98
CA THR A 269 29.64 10.54 22.64
C THR A 269 29.59 9.12 22.08
N VAL A 270 28.95 8.19 22.81
CA VAL A 270 28.78 6.79 22.36
C VAL A 270 28.08 6.71 20.98
N THR A 271 27.04 7.52 20.76
CA THR A 271 26.32 7.60 19.48
C THR A 271 27.22 8.11 18.37
N GLN A 272 27.97 9.19 18.59
CA GLN A 272 28.91 9.76 17.62
C GLN A 272 30.02 8.77 17.25
N ALA A 273 30.60 8.11 18.24
CA ALA A 273 31.64 7.10 18.04
C ALA A 273 31.11 5.87 17.29
N GLY A 274 29.95 5.36 17.68
CA GLY A 274 29.32 4.22 17.02
C GLY A 274 29.02 4.50 15.54
N LEU A 275 28.46 5.67 15.22
CA LEU A 275 28.20 6.09 13.84
C LEU A 275 29.50 6.24 13.03
N ALA A 276 30.52 6.89 13.60
CA ALA A 276 31.81 7.07 12.93
C ALA A 276 32.49 5.72 12.63
N VAL A 277 32.43 4.75 13.55
CA VAL A 277 32.95 3.39 13.34
C VAL A 277 32.19 2.69 12.22
N ALA A 278 30.85 2.76 12.20
CA ALA A 278 30.03 2.15 11.16
C ALA A 278 30.36 2.71 9.78
N VAL A 279 30.53 4.03 9.69
CA VAL A 279 30.91 4.71 8.42
C VAL A 279 32.32 4.32 8.00
N TYR A 280 33.27 4.32 8.92
CA TYR A 280 34.65 3.90 8.63
C TYR A 280 34.67 2.48 8.07
N ALA A 281 33.95 1.55 8.67
CA ALA A 281 33.84 0.17 8.22
C ALA A 281 33.18 0.04 6.83
N ALA A 282 32.09 0.78 6.57
CA ALA A 282 31.41 0.77 5.28
C ALA A 282 32.32 1.27 4.15
N VAL A 283 33.07 2.34 4.37
CA VAL A 283 34.02 2.90 3.40
C VAL A 283 35.19 1.97 3.16
N THR A 284 35.79 1.40 4.21
CA THR A 284 36.92 0.47 4.07
C THR A 284 36.49 -0.83 3.35
N THR A 285 35.27 -1.32 3.58
CA THR A 285 34.69 -2.45 2.85
C THR A 285 34.54 -2.13 1.36
N ALA A 286 34.00 -0.96 1.01
CA ALA A 286 33.88 -0.52 -0.37
C ALA A 286 35.27 -0.38 -1.05
N ALA A 287 36.25 0.20 -0.35
CA ALA A 287 37.63 0.36 -0.81
C ALA A 287 38.29 -1.01 -1.06
N ALA A 288 38.12 -1.97 -0.15
CA ALA A 288 38.65 -3.34 -0.31
C ALA A 288 38.05 -4.06 -1.54
N GLY A 289 36.79 -3.72 -1.91
CA GLY A 289 36.15 -4.17 -3.14
C GLY A 289 36.60 -3.42 -4.41
N GLY A 290 37.58 -2.52 -4.32
CA GLY A 290 38.08 -1.75 -5.46
C GLY A 290 37.19 -0.57 -5.89
N ALA A 291 36.23 -0.15 -5.06
CA ALA A 291 35.34 0.95 -5.40
C ALA A 291 36.11 2.29 -5.52
N ALA A 292 35.70 3.10 -6.52
CA ALA A 292 36.21 4.46 -6.67
C ALA A 292 35.86 5.34 -5.45
N ALA A 293 36.61 6.41 -5.22
CA ALA A 293 36.41 7.33 -4.08
C ALA A 293 35.00 7.92 -4.00
N THR A 294 34.35 8.16 -5.15
CA THR A 294 32.96 8.62 -5.23
C THR A 294 31.97 7.58 -4.69
N VAL A 295 32.20 6.30 -5.01
CA VAL A 295 31.36 5.18 -4.50
C VAL A 295 31.61 5.00 -3.00
N GLN A 296 32.83 5.13 -2.54
CA GLN A 296 33.18 5.10 -1.11
C GLN A 296 32.50 6.25 -0.34
N ALA A 297 32.49 7.45 -0.89
CA ALA A 297 31.78 8.60 -0.31
C ALA A 297 30.27 8.38 -0.28
N GLY A 298 29.72 7.75 -1.31
CA GLY A 298 28.32 7.32 -1.36
C GLY A 298 27.97 6.31 -0.26
N ALA A 299 28.84 5.31 -0.01
CA ALA A 299 28.66 4.35 1.07
C ALA A 299 28.70 5.02 2.47
N ALA A 300 29.60 5.96 2.67
CA ALA A 300 29.61 6.78 3.88
C ALA A 300 28.30 7.54 4.07
N ALA A 301 27.85 8.22 3.01
CA ALA A 301 26.64 9.04 3.03
C ALA A 301 25.38 8.21 3.32
N GLN A 302 25.24 7.04 2.70
CA GLN A 302 24.14 6.12 2.98
C GLN A 302 24.14 5.65 4.44
N THR A 303 25.32 5.28 4.97
CA THR A 303 25.44 4.86 6.37
C THR A 303 25.05 5.98 7.33
N ILE A 304 25.45 7.23 7.07
CA ILE A 304 25.04 8.39 7.87
C ILE A 304 23.54 8.65 7.74
N ALA A 305 23.04 8.68 6.52
CA ALA A 305 21.64 8.99 6.26
C ALA A 305 20.68 7.99 6.93
N PHE A 306 20.93 6.70 6.78
CA PHE A 306 20.05 5.67 7.33
C PHE A 306 20.39 5.26 8.76
N GLY A 307 21.66 5.37 9.15
CA GLY A 307 22.12 5.05 10.51
C GLY A 307 21.94 6.17 11.53
N TYR A 308 21.71 7.41 11.08
CA TYR A 308 21.55 8.54 12.00
C TYR A 308 20.41 9.48 11.62
N ILE A 309 20.38 10.07 10.41
CA ILE A 309 19.35 11.05 10.04
C ILE A 309 17.96 10.43 10.10
N LYS A 310 17.78 9.24 9.50
CA LYS A 310 16.52 8.51 9.56
C LYS A 310 16.09 8.23 11.00
N GLN A 311 17.01 7.74 11.83
CA GLN A 311 16.71 7.40 13.23
C GLN A 311 16.36 8.63 14.07
N ASP A 312 17.03 9.77 13.84
CA ASP A 312 16.69 11.01 14.52
C ASP A 312 15.28 11.49 14.15
N VAL A 313 14.94 11.44 12.86
CA VAL A 313 13.58 11.81 12.41
C VAL A 313 12.53 10.84 12.96
N GLN A 314 12.82 9.55 13.03
CA GLN A 314 11.91 8.56 13.63
C GLN A 314 11.67 8.81 15.13
N ALA A 315 12.73 9.19 15.85
CA ALA A 315 12.65 9.42 17.30
C ALA A 315 12.01 10.77 17.65
N ASN A 316 12.29 11.83 16.89
CA ASN A 316 11.91 13.20 17.20
C ASN A 316 10.75 13.73 16.34
N GLY A 317 10.35 13.02 15.28
CA GLY A 317 9.26 13.41 14.39
C GLY A 317 9.45 14.83 13.83
N ALA A 318 8.40 15.64 13.88
CA ALA A 318 8.44 17.02 13.42
C ALA A 318 9.42 17.94 14.19
N ALA A 319 9.89 17.52 15.38
CA ALA A 319 10.87 18.28 16.17
C ALA A 319 12.33 17.97 15.78
N SER A 320 12.56 17.02 14.87
CA SER A 320 13.91 16.71 14.38
C SER A 320 14.56 17.93 13.73
N SER A 321 15.85 18.14 14.03
CA SER A 321 16.65 19.21 13.40
C SER A 321 16.78 19.02 11.88
N PHE A 322 16.72 17.78 11.39
CA PHE A 322 16.76 17.49 9.95
C PHE A 322 15.45 17.85 9.25
N VAL A 323 14.31 17.73 9.95
CA VAL A 323 13.01 18.23 9.46
C VAL A 323 13.04 19.76 9.39
N ALA A 324 13.53 20.42 10.44
CA ALA A 324 13.68 21.87 10.44
C ALA A 324 14.64 22.37 9.34
N ALA A 325 15.78 21.70 9.17
CA ALA A 325 16.78 22.03 8.15
C ALA A 325 16.26 21.82 6.70
N SER A 326 15.27 20.96 6.51
CA SER A 326 14.65 20.77 5.18
C SER A 326 13.83 22.00 4.72
N GLY A 327 13.48 22.90 5.62
CA GLY A 327 12.56 24.02 5.36
C GLY A 327 11.10 23.60 5.12
N LYS A 328 10.75 22.33 5.37
CA LYS A 328 9.43 21.73 5.08
C LYS A 328 8.67 21.30 6.33
N GLN A 329 9.08 21.76 7.50
CA GLN A 329 8.53 21.33 8.78
C GLN A 329 7.00 21.46 8.84
N GLU A 330 6.46 22.60 8.42
CA GLU A 330 5.02 22.85 8.43
C GLU A 330 4.28 21.92 7.45
N ALA A 331 4.81 21.73 6.26
CA ALA A 331 4.23 20.85 5.24
C ALA A 331 4.25 19.36 5.64
N LEU A 332 5.31 18.93 6.33
CA LEU A 332 5.48 17.53 6.76
C LEU A 332 4.77 17.21 8.08
N ALA A 333 4.58 18.21 8.96
CA ALA A 333 3.99 18.02 10.30
C ALA A 333 2.68 17.18 10.29
N PRO A 334 1.73 17.39 9.36
CA PRO A 334 0.49 16.60 9.31
C PRO A 334 0.70 15.12 9.02
N PHE A 335 1.86 14.71 8.52
CA PHE A 335 2.14 13.35 8.10
C PHE A 335 2.94 12.52 9.12
N PHE A 336 3.33 13.10 10.26
CA PHE A 336 3.96 12.35 11.36
C PHE A 336 2.92 11.54 12.14
N ALA A 337 2.25 10.62 11.46
CA ALA A 337 1.25 9.73 12.02
C ALA A 337 1.24 8.38 11.29
N ARG A 338 0.55 7.41 11.84
CA ARG A 338 0.13 6.21 11.10
C ARG A 338 -1.18 6.51 10.40
N PHE A 339 -1.30 6.10 9.15
CA PHE A 339 -2.47 6.32 8.31
C PHE A 339 -3.08 5.01 7.86
N LEU A 340 -4.39 5.04 7.65
CA LEU A 340 -5.12 4.06 6.86
C LEU A 340 -5.35 4.63 5.46
N LEU A 341 -5.09 3.82 4.46
CA LEU A 341 -5.01 4.30 3.08
C LEU A 341 -6.38 4.61 2.50
N ASN A 342 -7.37 3.73 2.75
CA ASN A 342 -8.74 3.88 2.29
C ASN A 342 -9.73 3.39 3.37
N CYS A 343 -10.58 4.29 3.88
CA CYS A 343 -11.54 3.99 4.94
C CYS A 343 -12.96 3.67 4.42
N ASP A 344 -13.18 3.63 3.10
CA ASP A 344 -14.37 3.01 2.52
C ASP A 344 -14.32 1.47 2.65
N GLN A 345 -13.13 0.89 2.59
CA GLN A 345 -12.87 -0.52 2.80
C GLN A 345 -13.10 -0.95 4.27
N TRP A 346 -12.92 -2.24 4.59
CA TRP A 346 -13.04 -2.77 5.95
C TRP A 346 -12.13 -2.08 6.98
N ASP A 347 -11.14 -1.33 6.55
CA ASP A 347 -10.36 -0.48 7.45
C ASP A 347 -11.18 0.61 8.12
N GLY A 348 -12.23 1.10 7.46
CA GLY A 348 -13.19 2.03 8.02
C GLY A 348 -14.22 1.39 8.97
N TYR A 349 -14.27 0.06 9.09
CA TYR A 349 -15.25 -0.68 9.89
C TYR A 349 -14.56 -1.79 10.69
N ASN A 350 -13.48 -1.42 11.36
CA ASN A 350 -12.58 -2.36 12.02
C ASN A 350 -13.27 -3.15 13.15
N GLY A 351 -14.20 -2.54 13.87
CA GLY A 351 -14.99 -3.19 14.91
C GLY A 351 -15.82 -4.37 14.39
N GLU A 352 -16.50 -4.21 13.25
CA GLU A 352 -17.27 -5.30 12.63
C GLU A 352 -16.34 -6.36 12.04
N ARG A 353 -15.25 -5.96 11.35
CA ARG A 353 -14.22 -6.91 10.86
C ARG A 353 -13.71 -7.80 12.00
N LYS A 354 -13.31 -7.20 13.13
CA LYS A 354 -12.87 -7.95 14.32
C LYS A 354 -13.94 -8.93 14.83
N ALA A 355 -15.21 -8.53 14.84
CA ALA A 355 -16.31 -9.39 15.29
C ALA A 355 -16.51 -10.61 14.38
N LEU A 356 -16.44 -10.43 13.04
CA LEU A 356 -16.54 -11.52 12.07
C LEU A 356 -15.35 -12.49 12.20
N ILE A 357 -14.15 -11.97 12.30
CA ILE A 357 -12.94 -12.78 12.44
C ILE A 357 -12.91 -13.53 13.79
N ALA A 358 -13.35 -12.88 14.87
CA ALA A 358 -13.51 -13.53 16.18
C ALA A 358 -14.53 -14.67 16.12
N HIS A 359 -15.62 -14.52 15.36
CA HIS A 359 -16.60 -15.59 15.14
C HIS A 359 -15.97 -16.80 14.45
N LEU A 360 -15.19 -16.60 13.37
CA LEU A 360 -14.48 -17.70 12.71
C LEU A 360 -13.54 -18.43 13.67
N LYS A 361 -12.75 -17.67 14.43
CA LYS A 361 -11.75 -18.20 15.36
C LYS A 361 -12.41 -18.98 16.50
N SER A 362 -13.42 -18.41 17.15
CA SER A 362 -14.10 -19.03 18.31
C SER A 362 -14.88 -20.29 17.97
N ASN A 363 -15.33 -20.43 16.72
CA ASN A 363 -16.02 -21.62 16.23
C ASN A 363 -15.11 -22.58 15.45
N ASN A 364 -13.78 -22.34 15.41
CA ASN A 364 -12.80 -23.16 14.65
C ASN A 364 -13.15 -23.31 13.17
N ILE A 365 -13.68 -22.25 12.53
CA ILE A 365 -14.07 -22.24 11.13
C ILE A 365 -12.85 -21.95 10.26
N GLY A 366 -12.25 -22.97 9.69
CA GLY A 366 -11.09 -22.86 8.81
C GLY A 366 -11.42 -22.92 7.31
N ASN A 367 -10.38 -22.77 6.48
CA ASN A 367 -10.46 -22.77 5.01
C ASN A 367 -11.41 -21.69 4.47
N VAL A 368 -11.39 -20.52 5.09
CA VAL A 368 -12.15 -19.35 4.65
C VAL A 368 -11.27 -18.48 3.75
N VAL A 369 -11.76 -18.19 2.56
CA VAL A 369 -11.09 -17.32 1.59
C VAL A 369 -12.09 -16.31 1.06
N ALA A 370 -11.80 -15.01 1.22
CA ALA A 370 -12.56 -13.95 0.57
C ALA A 370 -12.08 -13.81 -0.89
N LEU A 371 -13.02 -13.58 -1.78
CA LEU A 371 -12.81 -13.19 -3.17
C LEU A 371 -13.40 -11.78 -3.31
N THR A 372 -12.54 -10.81 -3.53
CA THR A 372 -12.84 -9.38 -3.35
C THR A 372 -12.60 -8.61 -4.65
N GLY A 373 -13.32 -7.50 -4.83
CA GLY A 373 -13.20 -6.57 -5.95
C GLY A 373 -12.91 -5.14 -5.49
N ASP A 374 -13.65 -4.18 -6.05
CA ASP A 374 -13.76 -2.75 -5.71
C ASP A 374 -12.46 -1.95 -5.89
N ILE A 375 -11.41 -2.24 -5.17
CA ILE A 375 -10.22 -1.38 -5.06
C ILE A 375 -9.36 -1.29 -6.33
N HIS A 376 -9.75 -1.91 -7.43
CA HIS A 376 -9.05 -1.83 -8.72
C HIS A 376 -7.56 -2.21 -8.67
N ALA A 377 -7.24 -3.25 -7.92
CA ALA A 377 -5.87 -3.75 -7.72
C ALA A 377 -5.86 -5.27 -7.51
N PHE A 378 -4.70 -5.90 -7.68
CA PHE A 378 -4.50 -7.27 -7.23
C PHE A 378 -3.81 -7.28 -5.86
N PHE A 379 -4.46 -7.90 -4.87
CA PHE A 379 -3.83 -8.21 -3.59
C PHE A 379 -4.02 -9.68 -3.24
N ALA A 380 -3.06 -10.24 -2.50
CA ALA A 380 -3.23 -11.49 -1.78
C ALA A 380 -2.62 -11.34 -0.39
N GLY A 381 -3.40 -11.65 0.64
CA GLY A 381 -2.93 -11.50 2.01
C GLY A 381 -3.73 -12.29 3.01
N THR A 382 -3.30 -12.23 4.27
CA THR A 382 -4.01 -12.82 5.39
C THR A 382 -4.83 -11.77 6.13
N VAL A 383 -6.05 -12.13 6.50
CA VAL A 383 -6.88 -11.33 7.39
C VAL A 383 -6.64 -11.84 8.81
N ASN A 384 -6.08 -10.97 9.63
CA ASN A 384 -5.66 -11.29 10.98
C ASN A 384 -6.75 -10.92 12.00
N ASP A 385 -6.73 -11.57 13.14
CA ASP A 385 -7.70 -11.35 14.21
C ASP A 385 -7.68 -9.91 14.76
N ASP A 386 -6.49 -9.31 14.87
CA ASP A 386 -6.33 -7.92 15.27
C ASP A 386 -5.09 -7.28 14.63
N PHE A 387 -5.29 -6.52 13.57
CA PHE A 387 -4.21 -5.78 12.92
C PHE A 387 -3.58 -4.68 13.79
N ASP A 388 -4.26 -4.26 14.86
CA ASP A 388 -3.77 -3.22 15.77
C ASP A 388 -2.90 -3.81 16.90
N ALA A 389 -2.91 -5.14 17.07
CA ALA A 389 -2.05 -5.83 18.02
C ALA A 389 -0.58 -5.76 17.63
N ALA A 390 0.31 -5.92 18.58
CA ALA A 390 1.75 -6.01 18.33
C ALA A 390 2.04 -7.15 17.32
N GLY A 391 2.75 -6.83 16.24
CA GLY A 391 3.00 -7.77 15.15
C GLY A 391 1.83 -7.96 14.18
N GLY A 392 0.72 -7.23 14.34
CA GLY A 392 -0.41 -7.26 13.41
C GLY A 392 -1.37 -8.43 13.63
N GLY A 393 -1.34 -9.09 14.79
CA GLY A 393 -2.25 -10.19 15.14
C GLY A 393 -1.91 -11.53 14.48
N THR A 394 -2.86 -12.47 14.55
CA THR A 394 -2.72 -13.84 14.03
C THR A 394 -3.62 -14.07 12.81
N PRO A 395 -3.11 -14.66 11.72
CA PRO A 395 -3.92 -14.99 10.55
C PRO A 395 -5.08 -15.95 10.86
N VAL A 396 -6.26 -15.65 10.33
CA VAL A 396 -7.49 -16.46 10.48
C VAL A 396 -8.05 -16.89 9.14
N MET A 397 -8.00 -16.03 8.12
CA MET A 397 -8.46 -16.33 6.76
C MET A 397 -7.57 -15.61 5.73
N VAL A 398 -7.83 -15.86 4.46
CA VAL A 398 -7.14 -15.22 3.33
C VAL A 398 -8.11 -14.30 2.57
N ASP A 399 -7.63 -13.17 2.09
CA ASP A 399 -8.32 -12.30 1.15
C ASP A 399 -7.54 -12.22 -0.16
N LEU A 400 -8.24 -12.47 -1.27
CA LEU A 400 -7.73 -12.43 -2.64
C LEU A 400 -8.53 -11.38 -3.41
N VAL A 401 -7.89 -10.23 -3.64
CA VAL A 401 -8.51 -9.08 -4.28
C VAL A 401 -8.20 -9.08 -5.77
N SER A 402 -9.22 -8.94 -6.61
CA SER A 402 -9.11 -8.92 -8.07
C SER A 402 -9.23 -7.52 -8.62
N ALA A 403 -8.33 -7.17 -9.55
CA ALA A 403 -8.45 -5.92 -10.30
C ALA A 403 -9.65 -5.96 -11.26
N GLY A 404 -10.15 -4.78 -11.62
CA GLY A 404 -11.12 -4.61 -12.71
C GLY A 404 -10.49 -4.86 -14.08
N ILE A 405 -11.28 -5.35 -15.03
CA ILE A 405 -10.77 -5.70 -16.37
C ILE A 405 -10.45 -4.49 -17.23
N SER A 406 -11.09 -3.35 -16.99
CA SER A 406 -11.00 -2.14 -17.83
C SER A 406 -11.11 -0.82 -17.06
N SER A 407 -11.34 -0.86 -15.75
CA SER A 407 -11.39 0.34 -14.89
C SER A 407 -10.00 0.94 -14.70
N ASP A 408 -9.95 2.20 -14.29
CA ASP A 408 -8.71 2.82 -13.83
C ASP A 408 -8.15 2.06 -12.63
N SER A 409 -6.83 2.08 -12.48
CA SER A 409 -6.17 1.37 -11.39
C SER A 409 -6.17 2.19 -10.10
N PHE A 410 -6.10 1.51 -8.96
CA PHE A 410 -5.94 2.17 -7.65
C PHE A 410 -4.72 3.11 -7.62
N PHE A 411 -3.62 2.68 -8.23
CA PHE A 411 -2.44 3.53 -8.37
C PHE A 411 -2.73 4.82 -9.15
N SER A 412 -3.48 4.75 -10.27
CA SER A 412 -3.75 5.95 -11.08
C SER A 412 -4.57 6.97 -10.28
N TYR A 413 -5.56 6.53 -9.52
CA TYR A 413 -6.34 7.38 -8.63
C TYR A 413 -5.48 8.06 -7.56
N LEU A 414 -4.69 7.28 -6.82
CA LEU A 414 -3.83 7.83 -5.76
C LEU A 414 -2.70 8.70 -6.31
N ARG A 415 -2.12 8.37 -7.47
CA ARG A 415 -1.10 9.20 -8.14
C ARG A 415 -1.63 10.61 -8.41
N ASP A 416 -2.84 10.69 -8.98
CA ASP A 416 -3.42 11.97 -9.37
C ASP A 416 -3.74 12.81 -8.13
N ALA A 417 -4.30 12.21 -7.11
CA ALA A 417 -4.56 12.85 -5.81
C ALA A 417 -3.27 13.20 -5.04
N ALA A 418 -2.26 12.34 -5.07
CA ALA A 418 -0.99 12.54 -4.38
C ALA A 418 -0.12 13.65 -5.01
N SER A 419 -0.41 14.05 -6.25
CA SER A 419 0.28 15.20 -6.89
C SER A 419 0.17 16.49 -6.06
N ALA A 420 -0.91 16.63 -5.27
CA ALA A 420 -1.12 17.74 -4.35
C ALA A 420 -0.33 17.62 -3.03
N LEU A 421 0.31 16.49 -2.75
CA LEU A 421 1.03 16.21 -1.50
C LEU A 421 2.51 16.62 -1.54
N GLY A 422 2.98 17.27 -2.62
CA GLY A 422 4.37 17.67 -2.76
C GLY A 422 5.34 16.48 -2.68
N ASP A 423 6.39 16.59 -1.87
CA ASP A 423 7.42 15.53 -1.74
C ASP A 423 6.86 14.17 -1.25
N ILE A 424 5.79 14.20 -0.46
CA ILE A 424 5.11 12.98 0.00
C ILE A 424 4.53 12.20 -1.18
N GLY A 425 4.19 12.87 -2.29
CA GLY A 425 3.77 12.22 -3.52
C GLY A 425 4.78 11.19 -4.06
N THR A 426 6.08 11.35 -3.73
CA THR A 426 7.13 10.37 -4.07
C THR A 426 6.91 9.00 -3.42
N LEU A 427 6.17 8.92 -2.32
CA LEU A 427 5.77 7.65 -1.71
C LEU A 427 4.78 6.86 -2.58
N VAL A 428 4.10 7.53 -3.48
CA VAL A 428 3.12 6.96 -4.41
C VAL A 428 3.74 6.73 -5.78
N SER A 429 4.43 7.74 -6.34
CA SER A 429 4.91 7.67 -7.72
C SER A 429 6.25 8.39 -7.92
N TYR A 430 7.03 7.87 -8.87
CA TYR A 430 8.27 8.48 -9.31
C TYR A 430 8.15 8.87 -10.80
N PRO A 431 8.27 10.17 -11.15
CA PRO A 431 8.18 10.60 -12.53
C PRO A 431 9.43 10.18 -13.32
N LEU A 432 9.22 9.56 -14.46
CA LEU A 432 10.27 9.17 -15.41
C LEU A 432 10.03 9.85 -16.76
N ALA A 433 11.08 10.45 -17.31
CA ALA A 433 11.11 10.97 -18.67
C ALA A 433 12.10 10.14 -19.49
N ILE A 434 11.59 9.27 -20.35
CA ILE A 434 12.38 8.30 -21.10
C ILE A 434 12.46 8.74 -22.57
N PRO A 435 13.64 9.10 -23.09
CA PRO A 435 13.81 9.39 -24.50
C PRO A 435 13.71 8.09 -25.32
N VAL A 436 12.80 8.07 -26.29
CA VAL A 436 12.56 6.91 -27.17
C VAL A 436 12.85 7.33 -28.60
N PRO A 437 13.86 6.72 -29.27
CA PRO A 437 14.19 7.03 -30.66
C PRO A 437 12.99 6.88 -31.59
N GLY A 438 12.73 7.89 -32.42
CA GLY A 438 11.62 7.90 -33.37
C GLY A 438 10.22 8.18 -32.77
N VAL A 439 10.08 8.24 -31.44
CA VAL A 439 8.81 8.50 -30.75
C VAL A 439 8.84 9.83 -29.97
N GLY A 440 10.04 10.23 -29.52
CA GLY A 440 10.23 11.37 -28.62
C GLY A 440 10.27 10.95 -27.14
N THR A 441 10.11 11.92 -26.24
CA THR A 441 10.11 11.63 -24.79
C THR A 441 8.78 11.00 -24.35
N VAL A 442 8.86 9.85 -23.75
CA VAL A 442 7.76 9.16 -23.06
C VAL A 442 7.85 9.47 -21.57
N SER A 443 6.86 10.22 -21.07
CA SER A 443 6.72 10.49 -19.65
C SER A 443 5.81 9.45 -19.02
N LEU A 444 6.23 8.86 -17.92
CA LEU A 444 5.40 7.96 -17.14
C LEU A 444 5.68 8.14 -15.65
N ASN A 445 4.73 7.72 -14.83
CA ASN A 445 4.87 7.71 -13.38
C ASN A 445 5.12 6.26 -12.93
N PHE A 446 6.31 5.98 -12.43
CA PHE A 446 6.62 4.65 -11.92
C PHE A 446 5.90 4.42 -10.59
N ASN A 447 5.22 3.28 -10.46
CA ASN A 447 4.46 2.93 -9.26
C ASN A 447 5.42 2.56 -8.10
N LEU A 448 5.53 3.47 -7.12
CA LEU A 448 6.21 3.23 -5.85
C LEU A 448 5.24 2.85 -4.72
N LEU A 449 3.94 3.07 -4.91
CA LEU A 449 2.92 2.75 -3.90
C LEU A 449 3.00 1.29 -3.44
N ASP A 450 3.19 0.36 -4.37
CA ASP A 450 3.32 -1.07 -4.04
C ASP A 450 4.42 -1.29 -2.99
N TYR A 451 5.58 -0.68 -3.16
CA TYR A 451 6.71 -0.83 -2.23
C TYR A 451 6.45 -0.13 -0.90
N THR A 452 5.88 1.07 -0.96
CA THR A 452 5.45 1.80 0.24
C THR A 452 4.42 1.02 1.06
N MET A 453 3.53 0.28 0.40
CA MET A 453 2.53 -0.59 1.05
C MET A 453 3.08 -1.92 1.56
N GLY A 454 4.32 -2.28 1.25
CA GLY A 454 4.97 -3.48 1.79
C GLY A 454 5.26 -4.60 0.79
N LYS A 455 5.18 -4.33 -0.52
CA LYS A 455 5.72 -5.24 -1.52
C LYS A 455 7.20 -5.50 -1.24
N ALA A 456 7.63 -6.74 -1.41
CA ALA A 456 9.01 -7.14 -1.17
C ALA A 456 10.00 -6.27 -1.98
N ALA A 457 11.16 -6.01 -1.39
CA ALA A 457 12.22 -5.23 -2.03
C ALA A 457 12.58 -5.84 -3.40
N PRO A 458 12.55 -5.05 -4.48
CA PRO A 458 12.76 -5.56 -5.82
C PRO A 458 14.24 -5.85 -6.09
N THR A 459 14.48 -6.83 -6.94
CA THR A 459 15.71 -6.90 -7.72
C THR A 459 15.62 -5.91 -8.89
N LEU A 460 16.75 -5.57 -9.51
CA LEU A 460 16.76 -4.76 -10.73
C LEU A 460 15.87 -5.37 -11.82
N ALA A 461 15.95 -6.69 -12.03
CA ALA A 461 15.15 -7.38 -13.04
C ALA A 461 13.64 -7.26 -12.79
N GLN A 462 13.21 -7.37 -11.53
CA GLN A 462 11.79 -7.21 -11.15
C GLN A 462 11.29 -5.79 -11.35
N LEU A 463 12.11 -4.79 -11.04
CA LEU A 463 11.79 -3.38 -11.23
C LEU A 463 11.70 -3.04 -12.73
N LEU A 464 12.63 -3.54 -13.53
CA LEU A 464 12.60 -3.40 -14.98
C LEU A 464 11.36 -4.09 -15.60
N GLU A 465 10.96 -5.27 -15.12
CA GLU A 465 9.77 -5.95 -15.60
C GLU A 465 8.48 -5.15 -15.29
N GLN A 466 8.38 -4.55 -14.11
CA GLN A 466 7.27 -3.65 -13.78
C GLN A 466 7.23 -2.45 -14.75
N LEU A 467 8.38 -1.82 -14.99
CA LEU A 467 8.50 -0.70 -15.90
C LEU A 467 8.16 -1.09 -17.35
N ARG A 468 8.53 -2.29 -17.78
CA ARG A 468 8.23 -2.81 -19.12
C ARG A 468 6.73 -2.77 -19.42
N VAL A 469 5.90 -3.21 -18.48
CA VAL A 469 4.44 -3.21 -18.64
C VAL A 469 3.89 -1.78 -18.73
N GLN A 470 4.36 -0.88 -17.85
CA GLN A 470 3.96 0.54 -17.89
C GLN A 470 4.41 1.24 -19.18
N LEU A 471 5.65 1.01 -19.59
CA LEU A 471 6.22 1.59 -20.80
C LEU A 471 5.47 1.14 -22.05
N ARG A 472 5.10 -0.15 -22.14
CA ARG A 472 4.31 -0.66 -23.26
C ARG A 472 2.98 0.09 -23.39
N GLY A 473 2.27 0.28 -22.30
CA GLY A 473 1.03 1.05 -22.29
C GLY A 473 1.24 2.52 -22.69
N ALA A 474 2.29 3.15 -22.20
CA ALA A 474 2.61 4.54 -22.53
C ALA A 474 3.02 4.72 -24.01
N LEU A 475 3.76 3.78 -24.59
CA LEU A 475 4.11 3.77 -26.02
C LEU A 475 2.87 3.56 -26.91
N ALA A 476 1.98 2.66 -26.50
CA ALA A 476 0.71 2.46 -27.19
C ALA A 476 -0.13 3.75 -27.18
N ALA A 477 -0.21 4.45 -26.04
CA ALA A 477 -0.90 5.73 -25.93
C ALA A 477 -0.25 6.85 -26.78
N LYS A 478 1.06 6.74 -27.08
CA LYS A 478 1.77 7.63 -28.02
C LYS A 478 1.58 7.26 -29.50
N GLY A 479 0.78 6.25 -29.79
CA GLY A 479 0.48 5.82 -31.17
C GLY A 479 1.50 4.88 -31.80
N VAL A 480 2.39 4.28 -31.01
CA VAL A 480 3.28 3.22 -31.53
C VAL A 480 2.43 2.01 -31.93
N ALA A 481 2.56 1.60 -33.19
CA ALA A 481 1.76 0.49 -33.73
C ALA A 481 2.02 -0.82 -32.97
N GLU A 482 0.99 -1.63 -32.77
CA GLU A 482 1.05 -2.88 -32.00
C GLU A 482 2.21 -3.79 -32.42
N GLY A 483 2.44 -3.96 -33.72
CA GLY A 483 3.52 -4.79 -34.23
C GLY A 483 4.95 -4.27 -33.95
N ALA A 484 5.10 -3.00 -33.54
CA ALA A 484 6.39 -2.39 -33.18
C ALA A 484 6.59 -2.24 -31.67
N LEU A 485 5.52 -2.38 -30.87
CA LEU A 485 5.57 -2.10 -29.42
C LEU A 485 6.62 -2.93 -28.68
N ASP A 486 6.62 -4.25 -28.86
CA ASP A 486 7.51 -5.14 -28.09
C ASP A 486 8.98 -4.91 -28.45
N ALA A 487 9.28 -4.66 -29.72
CA ALA A 487 10.65 -4.33 -30.18
C ALA A 487 11.11 -2.98 -29.60
N THR A 488 10.25 -1.96 -29.62
CA THR A 488 10.54 -0.63 -29.06
C THR A 488 10.76 -0.71 -27.54
N VAL A 489 9.88 -1.41 -26.84
CA VAL A 489 10.03 -1.65 -25.37
C VAL A 489 11.36 -2.31 -25.08
N THR A 490 11.72 -3.39 -25.81
CA THR A 490 12.97 -4.13 -25.59
C THR A 490 14.20 -3.22 -25.77
N ALA A 491 14.22 -2.39 -26.81
CA ALA A 491 15.32 -1.47 -27.05
C ALA A 491 15.46 -0.41 -25.94
N VAL A 492 14.34 0.17 -25.50
CA VAL A 492 14.34 1.14 -24.39
C VAL A 492 14.78 0.52 -23.08
N MET A 493 14.30 -0.69 -22.77
CA MET A 493 14.66 -1.41 -21.55
C MET A 493 16.15 -1.75 -21.47
N ALA A 494 16.78 -2.10 -22.60
CA ALA A 494 18.22 -2.32 -22.64
C ALA A 494 19.02 -1.05 -22.32
N GLY A 495 18.57 0.12 -22.79
CA GLY A 495 19.16 1.43 -22.44
C GLY A 495 19.01 1.76 -20.97
N LEU A 496 17.85 1.54 -20.38
CA LEU A 496 17.61 1.77 -18.96
C LEU A 496 18.40 0.84 -18.05
N GLN A 497 18.55 -0.41 -18.44
CA GLN A 497 19.38 -1.39 -17.71
C GLN A 497 20.86 -0.95 -17.62
N ALA A 498 21.34 -0.23 -18.62
CA ALA A 498 22.70 0.32 -18.64
C ALA A 498 22.82 1.67 -17.91
N SER A 499 21.71 2.31 -17.52
CA SER A 499 21.73 3.61 -16.87
C SER A 499 22.09 3.48 -15.39
N SER A 500 23.18 4.17 -14.98
CA SER A 500 23.59 4.23 -13.58
C SER A 500 22.53 4.91 -12.70
N ASP A 501 21.92 6.00 -13.17
CA ASP A 501 20.94 6.77 -12.39
C ASP A 501 19.69 5.95 -12.11
N PHE A 502 19.20 5.18 -13.09
CA PHE A 502 18.07 4.29 -12.89
C PHE A 502 18.39 3.19 -11.87
N ASN A 503 19.57 2.56 -12.02
CA ASN A 503 19.98 1.44 -11.17
C ASN A 503 20.26 1.85 -9.73
N THR A 504 20.83 3.04 -9.50
CA THR A 504 21.21 3.50 -8.16
C THR A 504 20.11 4.31 -7.48
N SER A 505 19.39 5.16 -8.20
CA SER A 505 18.39 6.05 -7.59
C SER A 505 17.03 5.37 -7.42
N LEU A 506 16.40 4.91 -8.51
CA LEU A 506 15.06 4.35 -8.44
C LEU A 506 15.03 3.00 -7.72
N LEU A 507 16.01 2.12 -8.00
CA LEU A 507 16.11 0.83 -7.33
C LEU A 507 16.33 1.00 -5.82
N ALA A 508 17.26 1.88 -5.42
CA ALA A 508 17.50 2.13 -4.00
C ALA A 508 16.27 2.72 -3.32
N LEU A 509 15.57 3.68 -3.95
CA LEU A 509 14.33 4.23 -3.42
C LEU A 509 13.26 3.15 -3.22
N ALA A 510 13.00 2.31 -4.23
CA ALA A 510 12.03 1.23 -4.13
C ALA A 510 12.39 0.22 -3.02
N GLN A 511 13.69 -0.12 -2.88
CA GLN A 511 14.17 -1.03 -1.82
C GLN A 511 14.01 -0.41 -0.43
N GLN A 512 14.29 0.88 -0.27
CA GLN A 512 14.14 1.58 1.01
C GLN A 512 12.66 1.74 1.41
N LEU A 513 11.76 1.99 0.45
CA LEU A 513 10.33 2.02 0.72
C LEU A 513 9.79 0.63 1.10
N ALA A 514 10.21 -0.42 0.40
CA ALA A 514 9.86 -1.79 0.75
C ALA A 514 10.32 -2.18 2.17
N ALA A 515 11.47 -1.68 2.60
CA ALA A 515 12.02 -1.92 3.94
C ALA A 515 11.17 -1.29 5.08
N LEU A 516 10.20 -0.41 4.76
CA LEU A 516 9.25 0.10 5.75
C LEU A 516 8.36 -1.00 6.33
N GLY A 517 8.09 -2.06 5.56
CA GLY A 517 7.36 -3.24 6.03
C GLY A 517 5.94 -2.96 6.53
N ASN A 518 5.24 -1.98 5.93
CA ASN A 518 3.99 -1.41 6.46
C ASN A 518 2.86 -2.43 6.66
N ASN A 519 2.75 -3.45 5.79
CA ASN A 519 1.65 -4.41 5.78
C ASN A 519 2.17 -5.84 5.60
N GLY A 520 2.86 -6.37 6.59
CA GLY A 520 3.49 -7.70 6.54
C GLY A 520 2.54 -8.88 6.26
N TRP A 521 1.23 -8.69 6.43
CA TRP A 521 0.15 -9.63 6.09
C TRP A 521 -0.16 -9.67 4.59
N ILE A 522 0.16 -8.64 3.81
CA ILE A 522 -0.01 -8.62 2.36
C ILE A 522 1.20 -9.32 1.72
N LYS A 523 0.96 -10.36 0.93
CA LYS A 523 1.99 -11.17 0.27
C LYS A 523 2.14 -10.87 -1.21
N HIS A 524 1.11 -10.28 -1.82
CA HIS A 524 1.13 -9.79 -3.20
C HIS A 524 0.43 -8.46 -3.30
N LEU A 525 1.03 -7.56 -4.05
CA LEU A 525 0.52 -6.23 -4.36
C LEU A 525 0.79 -5.91 -5.83
N ASN A 526 -0.23 -5.46 -6.54
CA ASN A 526 -0.11 -4.80 -7.83
C ASN A 526 -1.26 -3.79 -7.95
N THR A 527 -0.97 -2.57 -7.54
CA THR A 527 -1.96 -1.48 -7.53
C THR A 527 -2.14 -0.81 -8.90
N ASP A 528 -1.30 -1.13 -9.89
CA ASP A 528 -1.40 -0.62 -11.27
C ASP A 528 -1.71 -1.77 -12.24
N ALA A 529 -2.78 -2.50 -11.97
CA ALA A 529 -3.18 -3.63 -12.79
C ALA A 529 -4.62 -3.48 -13.30
N GLN A 530 -4.84 -3.99 -14.51
CA GLN A 530 -6.15 -4.39 -15.03
C GLN A 530 -6.11 -5.88 -15.30
N GLY A 531 -7.21 -6.59 -15.05
CA GLY A 531 -7.21 -8.01 -15.28
C GLY A 531 -8.33 -8.77 -14.56
N TYR A 532 -8.09 -10.04 -14.32
CA TYR A 532 -9.02 -10.94 -13.64
C TYR A 532 -8.28 -12.03 -12.89
N THR A 533 -8.98 -12.64 -11.94
CA THR A 533 -8.44 -13.73 -11.14
C THR A 533 -9.10 -15.06 -11.52
N LEU A 534 -8.31 -16.05 -11.94
CA LEU A 534 -8.77 -17.41 -12.16
C LEU A 534 -8.51 -18.26 -10.92
N VAL A 535 -9.58 -18.77 -10.31
CA VAL A 535 -9.51 -19.60 -9.09
C VAL A 535 -9.78 -21.05 -9.41
N THR A 536 -8.91 -21.94 -8.95
CA THR A 536 -9.06 -23.41 -9.06
C THR A 536 -9.03 -24.02 -7.67
N LEU A 537 -10.05 -24.84 -7.35
CA LEU A 537 -10.16 -25.52 -6.06
C LEU A 537 -9.98 -27.02 -6.20
N THR A 538 -9.27 -27.57 -5.23
CA THR A 538 -9.22 -29.01 -4.94
C THR A 538 -9.45 -29.20 -3.43
N PRO A 539 -9.68 -30.40 -2.91
CA PRO A 539 -9.79 -30.61 -1.47
C PRO A 539 -8.55 -30.13 -0.68
N GLY A 540 -7.36 -30.24 -1.26
CA GLY A 540 -6.10 -29.92 -0.58
C GLY A 540 -5.64 -28.47 -0.76
N ARG A 541 -6.09 -27.75 -1.78
CA ARG A 541 -5.60 -26.40 -2.08
C ARG A 541 -6.54 -25.58 -2.93
N LEU A 542 -6.49 -24.26 -2.75
CA LEU A 542 -7.00 -23.23 -3.64
C LEU A 542 -5.82 -22.59 -4.36
N VAL A 543 -5.90 -22.47 -5.68
CA VAL A 543 -4.92 -21.77 -6.51
C VAL A 543 -5.60 -20.63 -7.22
N ALA A 544 -5.13 -19.41 -7.00
CA ALA A 544 -5.58 -18.20 -7.67
C ALA A 544 -4.48 -17.69 -8.61
N GLN A 545 -4.83 -17.45 -9.87
CA GLN A 545 -3.96 -16.82 -10.85
C GLN A 545 -4.45 -15.39 -11.11
N PHE A 546 -3.69 -14.41 -10.66
CA PHE A 546 -3.91 -13.01 -11.00
C PHE A 546 -3.35 -12.75 -12.40
N ARG A 547 -4.25 -12.59 -13.37
CA ARG A 547 -3.90 -12.41 -14.78
C ARG A 547 -4.02 -10.94 -15.15
N GLN A 548 -2.89 -10.25 -15.11
CA GLN A 548 -2.79 -8.86 -15.56
C GLN A 548 -2.88 -8.83 -17.09
N VAL A 549 -3.78 -8.02 -17.64
CA VAL A 549 -3.97 -7.87 -19.08
C VAL A 549 -3.20 -6.67 -19.60
N ASN A 550 -2.77 -6.73 -20.87
CA ASN A 550 -2.30 -5.57 -21.58
C ASN A 550 -3.49 -4.65 -21.92
N LYS A 551 -3.30 -3.34 -21.73
CA LYS A 551 -4.32 -2.34 -22.10
C LYS A 551 -4.60 -2.38 -23.60
N LEU A 552 -5.84 -2.09 -23.98
CA LEU A 552 -6.23 -1.98 -25.38
C LEU A 552 -5.47 -0.84 -26.05
N VAL A 553 -5.14 -1.01 -27.32
CA VAL A 553 -4.62 0.04 -28.19
C VAL A 553 -5.75 0.50 -29.12
N GLY A 554 -6.35 1.63 -28.79
CA GLY A 554 -7.59 2.06 -29.45
C GLY A 554 -8.71 1.03 -29.19
N THR A 555 -9.30 0.50 -30.26
CA THR A 555 -10.35 -0.54 -30.20
C THR A 555 -9.81 -1.96 -30.46
N SER A 556 -8.51 -2.11 -30.70
CA SER A 556 -7.90 -3.39 -31.08
C SER A 556 -7.36 -4.13 -29.86
N ALA A 557 -7.64 -5.44 -29.80
CA ALA A 557 -7.04 -6.30 -28.80
C ALA A 557 -5.53 -6.43 -29.02
N PRO A 558 -4.71 -6.39 -27.94
CA PRO A 558 -3.28 -6.64 -28.04
C PRO A 558 -2.98 -8.06 -28.55
N ALA A 559 -1.88 -8.25 -29.26
CA ALA A 559 -1.44 -9.58 -29.72
C ALA A 559 -1.21 -10.55 -28.54
N THR A 560 -0.67 -10.04 -27.44
CA THR A 560 -0.55 -10.76 -26.17
C THR A 560 -1.57 -10.22 -25.19
N LEU A 561 -2.63 -10.98 -24.89
CA LEU A 561 -3.71 -10.54 -24.01
C LEU A 561 -3.27 -10.44 -22.55
N VAL A 562 -2.57 -11.45 -22.04
CA VAL A 562 -2.10 -11.51 -20.65
C VAL A 562 -0.65 -11.07 -20.60
N ALA A 563 -0.39 -9.94 -19.96
CA ALA A 563 0.95 -9.39 -19.79
C ALA A 563 1.76 -10.17 -18.75
N ARG A 564 1.07 -10.57 -17.65
CA ARG A 564 1.70 -11.24 -16.51
C ARG A 564 0.68 -12.12 -15.79
N THR A 565 1.15 -13.24 -15.26
CA THR A 565 0.38 -14.08 -14.32
C THR A 565 1.17 -14.22 -13.02
N THR A 566 0.52 -13.94 -11.89
CA THR A 566 1.05 -14.22 -10.55
C THR A 566 0.16 -15.26 -9.90
N THR A 567 0.75 -16.28 -9.30
CA THR A 567 0.01 -17.38 -8.68
C THR A 567 0.02 -17.26 -7.16
N ALA A 568 -1.14 -17.32 -6.54
CA ALA A 568 -1.30 -17.41 -5.09
C ALA A 568 -1.91 -18.77 -4.71
N THR A 569 -1.32 -19.44 -3.75
CA THR A 569 -1.76 -20.77 -3.30
C THR A 569 -2.10 -20.74 -1.82
N VAL A 570 -3.29 -21.23 -1.48
CA VAL A 570 -3.76 -21.46 -0.11
C VAL A 570 -3.89 -22.96 0.11
N THR A 571 -3.21 -23.49 1.12
CA THR A 571 -3.29 -24.91 1.49
C THR A 571 -4.43 -25.12 2.49
N ALA A 572 -5.22 -26.17 2.32
CA ALA A 572 -6.30 -26.50 3.25
C ALA A 572 -5.76 -26.70 4.68
N GLY A 573 -6.46 -26.16 5.66
CA GLY A 573 -6.05 -26.19 7.06
C GLY A 573 -5.08 -25.07 7.48
N VAL A 574 -4.64 -24.22 6.54
CA VAL A 574 -3.64 -23.19 6.84
C VAL A 574 -4.15 -21.82 6.40
N ALA A 575 -4.29 -20.88 7.33
CA ALA A 575 -4.66 -19.49 7.04
C ALA A 575 -3.42 -18.71 6.57
N ALA A 576 -2.87 -19.10 5.42
CA ALA A 576 -1.71 -18.46 4.81
C ALA A 576 -1.80 -18.53 3.29
N VAL A 577 -1.18 -17.59 2.61
CA VAL A 577 -1.06 -17.56 1.15
C VAL A 577 0.41 -17.53 0.74
N VAL A 578 0.78 -18.39 -0.20
CA VAL A 578 2.12 -18.44 -0.82
C VAL A 578 1.99 -17.91 -2.23
N VAL A 579 2.84 -16.97 -2.61
CA VAL A 579 2.83 -16.30 -3.93
C VAL A 579 4.08 -16.69 -4.73
N SER A 580 3.87 -16.99 -6.02
CA SER A 580 4.92 -17.38 -6.96
C SER A 580 4.71 -16.79 -8.36
#